data_ae581142a701c55ec06c0e2fa5424507
#
_entry.id   ae581142a701c55ec06c0e2fa5424507
#
_cell.length_a   1.000
_cell.length_b   1.000
_cell.length_c   1.000
_cell.angle_alpha   90.00
_cell.angle_beta   90.00
_cell.angle_gamma   90.00
#
_symmetry.space_group_name_H-M   'P 1'
#
loop_
_entity.id
_entity.type
_entity.pdbx_description
1 polymer ?
#
loop_
_entity_poly.entity_id
_entity_poly.type
_entity_poly.pdbx_seq_one_letter_code
_entity_poly.pdbx_strand_id
1 'polypeptide(L)'
;MIRQIQAVTVKEDYLLEALFASGETQAYDMKPVLENFPELKENAALLEKAKISKDGRTVSWGELKLDSKTIWSDGVMLEVPKKPTLNHLLAYQLLAARDKARMTQSELAQKTGIYQADISKLERGIGNPSIGTLNRLVEGMDMVLKIEIVQK
;
A
#
# COMPACT_ATOMS: atom_id res chain seq x y z
N MET A 1 -10.56 8.47 0.08
CA MET A 1 -9.40 7.97 -0.68
C MET A 1 -8.68 6.90 0.14
N ILE A 2 -8.41 5.79 -0.47
CA ILE A 2 -7.71 4.69 0.19
C ILE A 2 -6.21 4.95 0.08
N ARG A 3 -5.52 4.94 1.21
CA ARG A 3 -4.07 5.13 1.30
C ARG A 3 -3.41 3.79 1.55
N GLN A 4 -2.62 3.33 0.61
CA GLN A 4 -1.88 2.07 0.72
C GLN A 4 -0.39 2.36 0.87
N ILE A 5 0.21 1.69 1.84
CA ILE A 5 1.65 1.75 2.09
C ILE A 5 2.33 0.70 1.22
N GLN A 6 3.32 1.12 0.47
CA GLN A 6 4.15 0.29 -0.38
C GLN A 6 5.42 -0.19 0.33
N ALA A 7 6.05 0.72 1.08
CA ALA A 7 7.26 0.45 1.82
C ALA A 7 7.36 1.34 3.06
N VAL A 8 8.05 0.88 4.08
CA VAL A 8 8.36 1.66 5.27
C VAL A 8 9.83 1.48 5.66
N THR A 9 10.40 2.54 6.22
CA THR A 9 11.75 2.53 6.79
C THR A 9 11.74 3.35 8.08
N VAL A 10 12.28 2.80 9.15
CA VAL A 10 12.47 3.56 10.38
C VAL A 10 13.84 4.21 10.36
N LYS A 11 13.87 5.51 10.41
CA LYS A 11 15.08 6.34 10.45
C LYS A 11 15.49 6.64 11.89
N GLU A 12 16.60 7.35 12.03
CA GLU A 12 17.05 7.85 13.33
C GLU A 12 15.95 8.65 14.04
N ASP A 13 16.02 8.70 15.36
CA ASP A 13 15.07 9.43 16.19
C ASP A 13 13.61 8.96 16.06
N TYR A 14 13.43 7.66 15.75
CA TYR A 14 12.12 7.00 15.65
C TYR A 14 11.19 7.61 14.58
N LEU A 15 11.76 8.12 13.52
CA LEU A 15 11.00 8.65 12.39
C LEU A 15 10.67 7.54 11.40
N LEU A 16 9.39 7.27 11.21
CA LEU A 16 8.90 6.33 10.22
C LEU A 16 8.67 7.02 8.89
N GLU A 17 9.44 6.66 7.88
CA GLU A 17 9.16 7.06 6.50
C GLU A 17 8.30 6.00 5.83
N ALA A 18 7.12 6.39 5.38
CA ALA A 18 6.20 5.52 4.67
C ALA A 18 6.02 6.01 3.23
N LEU A 19 6.38 5.14 2.29
CA LEU A 19 6.11 5.35 0.87
C LEU A 19 4.72 4.78 0.54
N PHE A 20 3.87 5.62 0.02
CA PHE A 20 2.54 5.24 -0.40
C PHE A 20 2.49 4.82 -1.87
N ALA A 21 1.50 4.03 -2.24
CA ALA A 21 1.31 3.54 -3.61
C ALA A 21 1.09 4.68 -4.63
N SER A 22 0.65 5.84 -4.17
CA SER A 22 0.57 7.07 -4.97
C SER A 22 1.93 7.71 -5.27
N GLY A 23 3.02 7.20 -4.66
CA GLY A 23 4.39 7.72 -4.80
C GLY A 23 4.77 8.79 -3.78
N GLU A 24 3.84 9.21 -2.93
CA GLU A 24 4.07 10.18 -1.87
C GLU A 24 4.76 9.51 -0.67
N THR A 25 5.65 10.24 -0.02
CA THR A 25 6.34 9.77 1.18
C THR A 25 5.93 10.65 2.37
N GLN A 26 5.52 10.00 3.45
CA GLN A 26 5.18 10.65 4.71
C GLN A 26 6.19 10.27 5.79
N ALA A 27 6.57 11.25 6.61
CA ALA A 27 7.36 11.02 7.82
C ALA A 27 6.44 11.11 9.04
N TYR A 28 6.40 10.04 9.81
CA TYR A 28 5.56 9.92 11.01
C TYR A 28 6.43 9.76 12.24
N ASP A 29 6.22 10.59 13.27
CA ASP A 29 6.95 10.47 14.53
C ASP A 29 6.35 9.35 15.38
N MET A 30 7.13 8.30 15.59
CA MET A 30 6.72 7.13 16.37
C MET A 30 6.90 7.31 17.88
N LYS A 31 7.58 8.34 18.35
CA LYS A 31 7.88 8.52 19.79
C LYS A 31 6.65 8.40 20.67
N PRO A 32 5.53 9.10 20.38
CA PRO A 32 4.35 9.01 21.23
C PRO A 32 3.78 7.60 21.34
N VAL A 33 3.74 6.85 20.23
CA VAL A 33 3.19 5.49 20.25
C VAL A 33 4.14 4.48 20.88
N LEU A 34 5.45 4.70 20.77
CA LEU A 34 6.46 3.81 21.37
C LEU A 34 6.54 3.90 22.89
N GLU A 35 5.98 4.91 23.51
CA GLU A 35 5.89 4.99 24.97
C GLU A 35 5.09 3.85 25.58
N ASN A 36 4.13 3.32 24.84
CA ASN A 36 3.34 2.15 25.23
C ASN A 36 4.00 0.81 24.85
N PHE A 37 5.16 0.86 24.15
CA PHE A 37 5.87 -0.32 23.66
C PHE A 37 7.38 -0.19 23.97
N PRO A 38 7.78 -0.22 25.25
CA PRO A 38 9.17 0.03 25.65
C PRO A 38 10.16 -0.97 25.02
N GLU A 39 9.76 -2.21 24.76
CA GLU A 39 10.61 -3.20 24.11
C GLU A 39 11.05 -2.77 22.70
N LEU A 40 10.15 -2.16 21.96
CA LEU A 40 10.46 -1.62 20.63
C LEU A 40 11.33 -0.37 20.69
N LYS A 41 11.11 0.45 21.71
CA LYS A 41 11.89 1.67 21.92
C LYS A 41 13.34 1.37 22.28
N GLU A 42 13.57 0.34 23.09
CA GLU A 42 14.91 -0.04 23.54
C GLU A 42 15.69 -0.88 22.54
N ASN A 43 15.01 -1.51 21.58
CA ASN A 43 15.64 -2.41 20.62
C ASN A 43 15.35 -1.97 19.16
N ALA A 44 16.25 -1.16 18.61
CA ALA A 44 16.14 -0.65 17.24
C ALA A 44 16.04 -1.77 16.18
N ALA A 45 16.64 -2.93 16.42
CA ALA A 45 16.56 -4.07 15.51
C ALA A 45 15.13 -4.59 15.35
N LEU A 46 14.29 -4.47 16.36
CA LEU A 46 12.88 -4.85 16.27
C LEU A 46 12.09 -3.88 15.39
N LEU A 47 12.46 -2.61 15.34
CA LEU A 47 11.82 -1.61 14.50
C LEU A 47 12.09 -1.84 13.01
N GLU A 48 13.19 -2.49 12.67
CA GLU A 48 13.49 -2.86 11.27
C GLU A 48 12.62 -4.02 10.77
N LYS A 49 11.95 -4.73 11.67
CA LYS A 49 11.07 -5.87 11.34
C LYS A 49 9.62 -5.47 11.11
N ALA A 50 9.37 -4.30 10.56
CA ALA A 50 8.04 -3.85 10.19
C ALA A 50 7.39 -4.80 9.17
N LYS A 51 6.11 -5.09 9.38
CA LYS A 51 5.30 -5.87 8.44
C LYS A 51 4.17 -5.02 7.90
N ILE A 52 4.07 -4.96 6.58
CA ILE A 52 2.96 -4.29 5.89
C ILE A 52 1.88 -5.33 5.63
N SER A 53 0.63 -5.01 5.97
CA SER A 53 -0.50 -5.88 5.68
C SER A 53 -0.67 -6.10 4.17
N LYS A 54 -1.33 -7.19 3.79
CA LYS A 54 -1.53 -7.54 2.38
C LYS A 54 -2.25 -6.45 1.58
N ASP A 55 -3.13 -5.71 2.23
CA ASP A 55 -3.87 -4.60 1.61
C ASP A 55 -3.14 -3.24 1.71
N GLY A 56 -1.95 -3.21 2.31
CA GLY A 56 -1.15 -1.99 2.47
C GLY A 56 -1.73 -0.96 3.46
N ARG A 57 -2.72 -1.35 4.26
CA ARG A 57 -3.42 -0.41 5.15
C ARG A 57 -2.87 -0.34 6.56
N THR A 58 -2.05 -1.32 6.95
CA THR A 58 -1.51 -1.42 8.30
C THR A 58 -0.04 -1.78 8.28
N VAL A 59 0.74 -1.12 9.12
CA VAL A 59 2.12 -1.50 9.44
C VAL A 59 2.15 -2.01 10.86
N SER A 60 2.80 -3.14 11.10
CA SER A 60 2.84 -3.77 12.41
C SER A 60 4.24 -4.18 12.84
N TRP A 61 4.46 -4.11 14.15
CA TRP A 61 5.62 -4.61 14.88
C TRP A 61 5.08 -5.42 16.07
N GLY A 62 4.85 -6.71 15.85
CA GLY A 62 4.19 -7.52 16.88
C GLY A 62 2.79 -7.00 17.20
N GLU A 63 2.57 -6.55 18.43
CA GLU A 63 1.28 -6.01 18.88
C GLU A 63 1.04 -4.54 18.48
N LEU A 64 2.12 -3.77 18.21
CA LEU A 64 1.98 -2.40 17.74
C LEU A 64 1.51 -2.41 16.29
N LYS A 65 0.41 -1.73 16.02
CA LYS A 65 -0.16 -1.56 14.68
C LYS A 65 -0.43 -0.10 14.41
N LEU A 66 -0.01 0.37 13.25
CA LEU A 66 -0.28 1.72 12.75
C LEU A 66 -1.10 1.62 11.46
N ASP A 67 -2.22 2.30 11.44
CA ASP A 67 -3.08 2.40 10.27
C ASP A 67 -2.50 3.39 9.26
N SER A 68 -2.60 3.08 7.98
CA SER A 68 -2.09 3.96 6.90
C SER A 68 -2.72 5.35 6.90
N LYS A 69 -3.98 5.43 7.31
CA LYS A 69 -4.70 6.70 7.43
C LYS A 69 -4.09 7.59 8.51
N THR A 70 -3.74 7.03 9.65
CA THR A 70 -3.07 7.75 10.76
C THR A 70 -1.70 8.25 10.32
N ILE A 71 -0.89 7.39 9.68
CA ILE A 71 0.42 7.79 9.16
C ILE A 71 0.27 8.92 8.13
N TRP A 72 -0.75 8.86 7.30
CA TRP A 72 -1.02 9.89 6.32
C TRP A 72 -1.45 11.22 6.95
N SER A 73 -2.40 11.19 7.89
CA SER A 73 -2.98 12.41 8.46
C SER A 73 -2.04 13.12 9.46
N ASP A 74 -1.30 12.35 10.22
CA ASP A 74 -0.47 12.87 11.32
C ASP A 74 1.01 12.99 10.90
N GLY A 75 1.38 12.46 9.75
CA GLY A 75 2.71 12.56 9.19
C GLY A 75 2.95 13.89 8.47
N VAL A 76 4.22 14.16 8.21
CA VAL A 76 4.67 15.29 7.40
C VAL A 76 5.07 14.78 6.02
N MET A 77 4.53 15.38 4.98
CA MET A 77 4.87 15.02 3.61
C MET A 77 6.31 15.42 3.29
N LEU A 78 7.15 14.45 2.94
CA LEU A 78 8.55 14.67 2.57
C LEU A 78 8.73 14.86 1.07
N GLU A 79 8.06 14.02 0.28
CA GLU A 79 8.17 14.04 -1.17
C GLU A 79 6.79 13.92 -1.81
N VAL A 80 6.58 14.75 -2.81
CA VAL A 80 5.46 14.62 -3.73
C VAL A 80 6.06 14.21 -5.07
N PRO A 81 5.67 13.08 -5.64
CA PRO A 81 6.20 12.68 -6.93
C PRO A 81 5.78 13.72 -7.97
N LYS A 82 6.76 14.21 -8.72
CA LYS A 82 6.51 15.15 -9.81
C LYS A 82 5.59 14.56 -10.87
N LYS A 83 5.60 13.24 -10.98
CA LYS A 83 4.77 12.49 -11.92
C LYS A 83 4.58 11.05 -11.43
N PRO A 84 3.36 10.57 -11.19
CA PRO A 84 3.13 9.19 -10.79
C PRO A 84 3.55 8.25 -11.93
N THR A 85 4.13 7.11 -11.57
CA THR A 85 4.45 6.06 -12.55
C THR A 85 3.17 5.36 -13.01
N LEU A 86 3.25 4.66 -14.16
CA LEU A 86 2.13 3.84 -14.64
C LEU A 86 1.71 2.78 -13.61
N ASN A 87 2.67 2.20 -12.88
CA ASN A 87 2.37 1.23 -11.83
C ASN A 87 1.57 1.85 -10.68
N HIS A 88 1.88 3.08 -10.29
CA HIS A 88 1.10 3.80 -9.28
C HIS A 88 -0.32 4.09 -9.76
N LEU A 89 -0.47 4.54 -11.01
CA LEU A 89 -1.78 4.81 -11.60
C LEU A 89 -2.62 3.54 -11.71
N LEU A 90 -2.00 2.44 -12.14
CA LEU A 90 -2.65 1.13 -12.22
C LEU A 90 -3.08 0.63 -10.85
N ALA A 91 -2.19 0.71 -9.86
CA ALA A 91 -2.48 0.30 -8.49
C ALA A 91 -3.69 1.05 -7.93
N TYR A 92 -3.73 2.35 -8.13
CA TYR A 92 -4.85 3.19 -7.71
C TYR A 92 -6.17 2.75 -8.37
N GLN A 93 -6.14 2.52 -9.69
CA GLN A 93 -7.35 2.12 -10.43
C GLN A 93 -7.85 0.73 -10.03
N LEU A 94 -6.95 -0.24 -9.85
CA LEU A 94 -7.31 -1.59 -9.41
C LEU A 94 -7.93 -1.59 -8.01
N LEU A 95 -7.34 -0.83 -7.10
CA LEU A 95 -7.85 -0.71 -5.74
C LEU A 95 -9.22 -0.04 -5.72
N ALA A 96 -9.39 1.05 -6.46
CA ALA A 96 -10.67 1.76 -6.56
C ALA A 96 -11.76 0.88 -7.19
N ALA A 97 -11.41 0.08 -8.20
CA ALA A 97 -12.33 -0.84 -8.85
C ALA A 97 -12.78 -1.94 -7.87
N ARG A 98 -11.83 -2.53 -7.13
CA ARG A 98 -12.16 -3.57 -6.14
C ARG A 98 -13.03 -3.02 -5.01
N ASP A 99 -12.75 -1.83 -4.53
CA ASP A 99 -13.58 -1.14 -3.53
C ASP A 99 -15.01 -0.89 -4.06
N LYS A 100 -15.12 -0.43 -5.29
CA LYS A 100 -16.41 -0.20 -5.94
C LYS A 100 -17.19 -1.50 -6.12
N ALA A 101 -16.50 -2.61 -6.40
CA ALA A 101 -17.10 -3.93 -6.49
C ALA A 101 -17.40 -4.54 -5.11
N ARG A 102 -16.98 -3.90 -4.02
CA ARG A 102 -17.15 -4.37 -2.64
C ARG A 102 -16.58 -5.76 -2.39
N MET A 103 -15.44 -6.05 -3.01
CA MET A 103 -14.75 -7.32 -2.90
C MET A 103 -13.48 -7.17 -2.06
N THR A 104 -13.18 -8.19 -1.26
CA THR A 104 -11.86 -8.33 -0.63
C THR A 104 -10.84 -8.85 -1.64
N GLN A 105 -9.54 -8.71 -1.32
CA GLN A 105 -8.50 -9.33 -2.14
C GLN A 105 -8.66 -10.85 -2.24
N SER A 106 -9.06 -11.50 -1.15
CA SER A 106 -9.32 -12.93 -1.12
C SER A 106 -10.47 -13.34 -2.02
N GLU A 107 -11.57 -12.62 -2.01
CA GLU A 107 -12.73 -12.87 -2.87
C GLU A 107 -12.36 -12.72 -4.35
N LEU A 108 -11.62 -11.68 -4.68
CA LEU A 108 -11.14 -11.48 -6.05
C LEU A 108 -10.18 -12.56 -6.47
N ALA A 109 -9.27 -13.00 -5.60
CA ALA A 109 -8.36 -14.11 -5.84
C ALA A 109 -9.11 -15.41 -6.14
N GLN A 110 -10.12 -15.74 -5.35
CA GLN A 110 -10.96 -16.92 -5.56
C GLN A 110 -11.72 -16.87 -6.89
N LYS A 111 -12.28 -15.72 -7.22
CA LYS A 111 -13.07 -15.53 -8.43
C LYS A 111 -12.23 -15.60 -9.71
N THR A 112 -11.00 -15.12 -9.68
CA THR A 112 -10.13 -14.98 -10.84
C THR A 112 -9.10 -16.10 -10.98
N GLY A 113 -8.81 -16.84 -9.91
CA GLY A 113 -7.72 -17.80 -9.86
C GLY A 113 -6.32 -17.16 -9.77
N ILE A 114 -6.24 -15.85 -9.54
CA ILE A 114 -4.99 -15.13 -9.33
C ILE A 114 -4.67 -15.14 -7.85
N TYR A 115 -3.40 -15.38 -7.48
CA TYR A 115 -3.00 -15.41 -6.08
C TYR A 115 -3.23 -14.07 -5.40
N GLN A 116 -3.76 -14.12 -4.18
CA GLN A 116 -3.98 -12.91 -3.36
C GLN A 116 -2.70 -12.09 -3.18
N ALA A 117 -1.54 -12.76 -3.03
CA ALA A 117 -0.25 -12.09 -2.91
C ALA A 117 0.09 -11.25 -4.15
N ASP A 118 -0.27 -11.73 -5.35
CA ASP A 118 -0.06 -11.00 -6.59
C ASP A 118 -1.00 -9.81 -6.71
N ILE A 119 -2.26 -9.97 -6.33
CA ILE A 119 -3.23 -8.86 -6.27
C ILE A 119 -2.74 -7.78 -5.30
N SER A 120 -2.27 -8.18 -4.13
CA SER A 120 -1.71 -7.27 -3.13
C SER A 120 -0.51 -6.47 -3.67
N LYS A 121 0.40 -7.13 -4.39
CA LYS A 121 1.56 -6.46 -5.02
C LYS A 121 1.11 -5.43 -6.06
N LEU A 122 0.17 -5.79 -6.92
CA LEU A 122 -0.35 -4.87 -7.94
C LEU A 122 -1.01 -3.64 -7.32
N GLU A 123 -1.80 -3.83 -6.28
CA GLU A 123 -2.46 -2.73 -5.57
C GLU A 123 -1.50 -1.84 -4.77
N ARG A 124 -0.27 -2.32 -4.51
CA ARG A 124 0.80 -1.53 -3.90
C ARG A 124 1.74 -0.88 -4.92
N GLY A 125 1.45 -0.99 -6.20
CA GLY A 125 2.29 -0.43 -7.26
C GLY A 125 3.54 -1.24 -7.54
N ILE A 126 3.60 -2.50 -7.10
CA ILE A 126 4.72 -3.42 -7.28
C ILE A 126 4.29 -4.48 -8.29
N GLY A 127 5.16 -4.81 -9.20
CA GLY A 127 4.91 -5.86 -10.19
C GLY A 127 4.66 -5.32 -11.58
N ASN A 128 4.57 -6.23 -12.52
CA ASN A 128 4.39 -5.94 -13.93
C ASN A 128 3.42 -6.95 -14.53
N PRO A 129 2.11 -6.75 -14.37
CA PRO A 129 1.12 -7.71 -14.84
C PRO A 129 1.03 -7.69 -16.36
N SER A 130 0.73 -8.85 -16.94
CA SER A 130 0.34 -8.92 -18.35
C SER A 130 -1.04 -8.30 -18.56
N ILE A 131 -1.34 -7.90 -19.79
CA ILE A 131 -2.69 -7.42 -20.16
C ILE A 131 -3.74 -8.49 -19.89
N GLY A 132 -3.41 -9.76 -20.15
CA GLY A 132 -4.29 -10.89 -19.85
C GLY A 132 -4.62 -11.01 -18.36
N THR A 133 -3.64 -10.83 -17.49
CA THR A 133 -3.84 -10.82 -16.04
C THR A 133 -4.73 -9.64 -15.61
N LEU A 134 -4.50 -8.46 -16.14
CA LEU A 134 -5.33 -7.28 -15.86
C LEU A 134 -6.77 -7.50 -16.31
N ASN A 135 -6.97 -8.06 -17.49
CA ASN A 135 -8.30 -8.34 -18.00
C ASN A 135 -9.06 -9.35 -17.12
N ARG A 136 -8.38 -10.40 -16.67
CA ARG A 136 -8.97 -11.37 -15.72
C ARG A 136 -9.40 -10.73 -14.41
N LEU A 137 -8.57 -9.86 -13.84
CA LEU A 137 -8.91 -9.12 -12.62
C LEU A 137 -10.15 -8.25 -12.82
N VAL A 138 -10.17 -7.49 -13.89
CA VAL A 138 -11.25 -6.55 -14.20
C VAL A 138 -12.56 -7.30 -14.48
N GLU A 139 -12.53 -8.39 -15.23
CA GLU A 139 -13.69 -9.25 -15.46
C GLU A 139 -14.21 -9.88 -14.15
N GLY A 140 -13.31 -10.26 -13.24
CA GLY A 140 -13.67 -10.75 -11.91
C GLY A 140 -14.44 -9.74 -11.07
N MET A 141 -14.31 -8.48 -11.37
CA MET A 141 -15.04 -7.37 -10.73
C MET A 141 -16.29 -6.94 -11.51
N ASP A 142 -16.68 -7.68 -12.54
CA ASP A 142 -17.79 -7.37 -13.47
C ASP A 142 -17.60 -6.02 -14.17
N MET A 143 -16.35 -5.71 -14.53
CA MET A 143 -15.94 -4.49 -15.21
C MET A 143 -15.25 -4.79 -16.54
N VAL A 144 -14.96 -3.77 -17.31
CA VAL A 144 -14.27 -3.86 -18.60
C VAL A 144 -12.94 -3.12 -18.53
N LEU A 145 -11.87 -3.77 -18.98
CA LEU A 145 -10.57 -3.13 -19.15
C LEU A 145 -10.58 -2.27 -20.42
N LYS A 146 -10.35 -0.96 -20.26
CA LYS A 146 -10.15 -0.04 -21.37
C LYS A 146 -8.69 0.41 -21.41
N ILE A 147 -8.05 0.29 -22.56
CA ILE A 147 -6.69 0.77 -22.80
C ILE A 147 -6.76 1.86 -23.86
N GLU A 148 -6.21 3.01 -23.57
CA GLU A 148 -6.21 4.15 -24.46
C GLU A 148 -4.80 4.70 -24.59
N ILE A 149 -4.38 4.92 -25.84
CA ILE A 149 -3.12 5.58 -26.17
C ILE A 149 -3.48 6.99 -26.63
N VAL A 150 -3.00 7.98 -25.89
CA VAL A 150 -3.28 9.39 -26.20
C VAL A 150 -2.00 10.11 -26.61
N GLN A 151 -2.14 11.11 -27.45
CA GLN A 151 -1.05 11.97 -27.87
C GLN A 151 -0.60 12.84 -26.68
N LYS A 152 0.70 13.06 -26.56
CA LYS A 152 1.27 13.94 -25.53
C LYS A 152 0.85 15.38 -25.71
#